data_569fcfe14c1dc138a30c8d481f3cfd5a
#
_entry.id   569fcfe14c1dc138a30c8d481f3cfd5a
#
_cell.length_a   1.000
_cell.length_b   1.000
_cell.length_c   1.000
_cell.angle_alpha   90.00
_cell.angle_beta   90.00
_cell.angle_gamma   90.00
#
_symmetry.space_group_name_H-M   'P 1'
#
loop_
_entity.id
_entity.type
_entity.pdbx_description
1 polymer ?
#
loop_
_entity_poly.entity_id
_entity_poly.type
_entity_poly.pdbx_seq_one_letter_code
_entity_poly.pdbx_strand_id
1 'polypeptide(L)'
;MQKRTGGCLCGAVRFEVKGDPEMLHACHCRNCQLMTGSAFAICLYFPEQDITITSGDLTTFVRSCDSGRTIDIHFCQTCGSTLVWEPAVLEGKRGLAGGNFDETDWIEDLNNIWCQSKHNWLEITKDPKNKQQGYSSEDFM
;
A
#
# COMPACT_ATOMS: atom_id res chain seq x y z
N MET A 1 15.74 -16.31 2.44
CA MET A 1 14.99 -15.04 2.58
C MET A 1 13.86 -15.21 3.57
N GLN A 2 13.65 -14.20 4.38
CA GLN A 2 12.56 -14.20 5.34
C GLN A 2 11.21 -14.22 4.62
N LYS A 3 10.29 -15.04 5.12
CA LYS A 3 8.90 -15.04 4.67
C LYS A 3 8.01 -14.33 5.68
N ARG A 4 7.07 -13.56 5.15
CA ARG A 4 6.03 -12.91 5.95
C ARG A 4 4.67 -13.29 5.37
N THR A 5 3.70 -13.41 6.26
CA THR A 5 2.33 -13.76 5.88
C THR A 5 1.36 -12.68 6.31
N GLY A 6 0.21 -12.68 5.69
CA GLY A 6 -0.87 -11.77 6.02
C GLY A 6 -2.15 -12.16 5.31
N GLY A 7 -3.16 -11.31 5.44
CA GLY A 7 -4.44 -11.55 4.81
C GLY A 7 -5.49 -10.51 5.14
N CYS A 8 -6.72 -10.79 4.73
CA CYS A 8 -7.86 -9.91 4.93
C CYS A 8 -8.51 -10.12 6.31
N LEU A 9 -9.41 -9.21 6.66
CA LEU A 9 -10.13 -9.24 7.94
C LEU A 9 -10.88 -10.54 8.18
N CYS A 10 -11.55 -11.08 7.16
CA CYS A 10 -12.34 -12.32 7.32
C CYS A 10 -11.48 -13.60 7.22
N GLY A 11 -10.23 -13.47 6.83
CA GLY A 11 -9.31 -14.59 6.69
C GLY A 11 -9.44 -15.39 5.39
N ALA A 12 -10.38 -15.06 4.51
CA ALA A 12 -10.59 -15.79 3.26
C ALA A 12 -9.40 -15.61 2.31
N VAL A 13 -8.84 -14.40 2.23
CA VAL A 13 -7.66 -14.11 1.42
C VAL A 13 -6.42 -14.15 2.28
N ARG A 14 -5.44 -14.95 1.86
CA ARG A 14 -4.14 -15.02 2.53
C ARG A 14 -3.04 -14.80 1.51
N PHE A 15 -1.96 -14.18 1.94
CA PHE A 15 -0.77 -14.02 1.11
C PHE A 15 0.50 -14.37 1.88
N GLU A 16 1.53 -14.58 1.11
CA GLU A 16 2.89 -14.83 1.58
C GLU A 16 3.83 -13.96 0.73
N VAL A 17 4.82 -13.35 1.34
CA VAL A 17 5.82 -12.57 0.64
C VAL A 17 7.22 -12.90 1.13
N LYS A 18 8.19 -12.92 0.21
CA LYS A 18 9.58 -13.19 0.50
C LYS A 18 10.39 -11.90 0.51
N GLY A 19 11.34 -11.83 1.44
CA GLY A 19 12.31 -10.74 1.49
C GLY A 19 11.75 -9.47 2.09
N ASP A 20 12.48 -8.38 1.87
CA ASP A 20 12.14 -7.06 2.39
C ASP A 20 11.52 -6.18 1.29
N PRO A 21 10.65 -5.24 1.66
CA PRO A 21 10.10 -4.33 0.68
C PRO A 21 11.18 -3.41 0.12
N GLU A 22 11.08 -3.10 -1.16
CA GLU A 22 11.99 -2.15 -1.82
C GLU A 22 11.62 -0.70 -1.52
N MET A 23 10.34 -0.46 -1.23
CA MET A 23 9.82 0.87 -0.92
C MET A 23 8.82 0.76 0.22
N LEU A 24 8.95 1.66 1.20
CA LEU A 24 8.04 1.73 2.34
C LEU A 24 7.57 3.17 2.50
N HIS A 25 6.27 3.41 2.43
CA HIS A 25 5.76 4.74 2.73
C HIS A 25 4.41 4.75 3.43
N ALA A 26 4.19 5.82 4.18
CA ALA A 26 2.88 6.24 4.62
C ALA A 26 2.41 7.32 3.64
N CYS A 27 1.39 7.00 2.86
CA CYS A 27 0.85 7.91 1.86
C CYS A 27 -0.35 8.66 2.40
N HIS A 28 -0.23 9.98 2.52
CA HIS A 28 -1.25 10.86 3.09
C HIS A 28 -2.15 11.49 2.03
N CYS A 29 -2.05 11.07 0.76
CA CYS A 29 -2.86 11.65 -0.30
C CYS A 29 -4.34 11.37 -0.08
N ARG A 30 -5.19 12.24 -0.66
CA ARG A 30 -6.64 12.10 -0.50
C ARG A 30 -7.17 10.76 -1.03
N ASN A 31 -6.58 10.25 -2.11
CA ASN A 31 -6.97 8.94 -2.66
C ASN A 31 -6.68 7.80 -1.70
N CYS A 32 -5.54 7.83 -1.03
CA CYS A 32 -5.21 6.83 -0.01
C CYS A 32 -6.13 6.94 1.21
N GLN A 33 -6.48 8.14 1.61
CA GLN A 33 -7.46 8.35 2.68
C GLN A 33 -8.82 7.77 2.30
N LEU A 34 -9.29 8.02 1.08
CA LEU A 34 -10.56 7.48 0.58
C LEU A 34 -10.53 5.96 0.46
N MET A 35 -9.45 5.41 -0.07
CA MET A 35 -9.29 3.97 -0.25
C MET A 35 -9.30 3.21 1.08
N THR A 36 -8.63 3.74 2.08
CA THR A 36 -8.46 3.06 3.36
C THR A 36 -9.51 3.45 4.40
N GLY A 37 -10.15 4.61 4.24
CA GLY A 37 -10.99 5.18 5.29
C GLY A 37 -10.17 5.57 6.54
N SER A 38 -8.87 5.78 6.38
CA SER A 38 -7.93 6.09 7.45
C SER A 38 -7.15 7.35 7.13
N ALA A 39 -6.27 7.74 8.05
CA ALA A 39 -5.43 8.94 7.90
C ALA A 39 -4.41 8.83 6.78
N PHE A 40 -3.94 7.61 6.49
CA PHE A 40 -2.96 7.32 5.44
C PHE A 40 -2.97 5.84 5.09
N ALA A 41 -2.35 5.49 3.96
CA ALA A 41 -2.10 4.10 3.59
C ALA A 41 -0.66 3.74 3.93
N ILE A 42 -0.47 2.55 4.51
CA ILE A 42 0.86 1.97 4.71
C ILE A 42 1.17 1.14 3.46
N CYS A 43 2.12 1.64 2.67
CA CYS A 43 2.43 1.08 1.35
C CYS A 43 3.79 0.39 1.39
N LEU A 44 3.78 -0.92 1.21
CA LEU A 44 4.99 -1.73 1.18
C LEU A 44 5.10 -2.37 -0.20
N TYR A 45 6.07 -1.93 -1.00
CA TYR A 45 6.24 -2.41 -2.38
C TYR A 45 7.30 -3.50 -2.46
N PHE A 46 6.90 -4.61 -3.03
CA PHE A 46 7.75 -5.78 -3.28
C PHE A 46 7.77 -6.11 -4.77
N PRO A 47 8.82 -6.78 -5.25
CA PRO A 47 8.76 -7.39 -6.57
C PRO A 47 7.57 -8.35 -6.66
N GLU A 48 6.82 -8.31 -7.76
CA GLU A 48 5.60 -9.11 -7.88
C GLU A 48 5.85 -10.62 -7.76
N GLN A 49 7.02 -11.10 -8.21
CA GLN A 49 7.38 -12.51 -8.12
C GLN A 49 7.59 -13.00 -6.69
N ASP A 50 7.79 -12.08 -5.74
CA ASP A 50 7.99 -12.44 -4.33
C ASP A 50 6.66 -12.56 -3.56
N ILE A 51 5.55 -12.16 -4.18
CA ILE A 51 4.22 -12.17 -3.57
C ILE A 51 3.42 -13.35 -4.10
N THR A 52 2.85 -14.14 -3.20
CA THR A 52 1.97 -15.26 -3.55
C THR A 52 0.66 -15.12 -2.78
N ILE A 53 -0.47 -15.15 -3.50
CA ILE A 53 -1.78 -15.28 -2.87
C ILE A 53 -2.00 -16.77 -2.62
N THR A 54 -2.03 -17.15 -1.36
CA THR A 54 -2.09 -18.56 -0.94
C THR A 54 -3.50 -19.08 -0.79
N SER A 55 -4.49 -18.20 -0.60
CA SER A 55 -5.90 -18.57 -0.60
C SER A 55 -6.79 -17.38 -0.90
N GLY A 56 -8.01 -17.64 -1.36
CA GLY A 56 -9.06 -16.67 -1.57
C GLY A 56 -8.98 -15.94 -2.90
N ASP A 57 -10.07 -15.24 -3.19
CA ASP A 57 -10.24 -14.48 -4.43
C ASP A 57 -10.27 -12.97 -4.15
N LEU A 58 -9.61 -12.23 -5.01
CA LEU A 58 -9.58 -10.77 -4.98
C LEU A 58 -10.47 -10.19 -6.07
N THR A 59 -11.18 -9.13 -5.73
CA THR A 59 -11.89 -8.29 -6.70
C THR A 59 -11.04 -7.08 -7.01
N THR A 60 -11.11 -6.59 -8.25
CA THR A 60 -10.27 -5.49 -8.71
C THR A 60 -11.10 -4.25 -9.03
N PHE A 61 -10.66 -3.11 -8.50
CA PHE A 61 -11.10 -1.79 -8.91
C PHE A 61 -9.95 -1.08 -9.61
N VAL A 62 -10.19 -0.57 -10.82
CA VAL A 62 -9.18 0.16 -11.57
C VAL A 62 -9.38 1.66 -11.36
N ARG A 63 -8.39 2.30 -10.76
CA ARG A 63 -8.38 3.75 -10.53
C ARG A 63 -7.53 4.44 -11.59
N SER A 64 -8.05 5.52 -12.18
CA SER A 64 -7.29 6.37 -13.09
C SER A 64 -6.48 7.41 -12.31
N CYS A 65 -5.28 7.70 -12.79
CA CYS A 65 -4.42 8.77 -12.30
C CYS A 65 -4.48 9.97 -13.25
N ASP A 66 -4.05 11.14 -12.78
CA ASP A 66 -4.01 12.36 -13.60
C ASP A 66 -3.10 12.21 -14.82
N SER A 67 -2.07 11.36 -14.73
CA SER A 67 -1.17 11.04 -15.85
C SER A 67 -1.83 10.24 -16.97
N GLY A 68 -3.03 9.71 -16.75
CA GLY A 68 -3.69 8.75 -17.64
C GLY A 68 -3.32 7.30 -17.38
N ARG A 69 -2.34 7.05 -16.51
CA ARG A 69 -2.00 5.70 -16.04
C ARG A 69 -3.04 5.24 -15.02
N THR A 70 -3.00 3.96 -14.68
CA THR A 70 -3.97 3.36 -13.76
C THR A 70 -3.27 2.72 -12.56
N ILE A 71 -4.06 2.50 -11.52
CA ILE A 71 -3.68 1.68 -10.37
C ILE A 71 -4.77 0.64 -10.20
N ASP A 72 -4.39 -0.64 -10.29
CA ASP A 72 -5.30 -1.74 -10.02
C ASP A 72 -5.31 -2.00 -8.52
N ILE A 73 -6.48 -1.89 -7.90
CA ILE A 73 -6.66 -2.07 -6.46
C ILE A 73 -7.42 -3.37 -6.24
N HIS A 74 -6.81 -4.29 -5.50
CA HIS A 74 -7.36 -5.61 -5.25
C HIS A 74 -7.81 -5.74 -3.80
N PHE A 75 -9.03 -6.20 -3.62
CA PHE A 75 -9.65 -6.34 -2.30
C PHE A 75 -10.41 -7.66 -2.16
N CYS A 76 -10.60 -8.09 -0.92
CA CYS A 76 -11.35 -9.31 -0.64
C CYS A 76 -12.82 -9.14 -1.04
N GLN A 77 -13.34 -10.05 -1.87
CA GLN A 77 -14.73 -9.98 -2.30
C GLN A 77 -15.74 -10.19 -1.16
N THR A 78 -15.31 -10.83 -0.07
CA THR A 78 -16.19 -11.16 1.07
C THR A 78 -16.23 -10.03 2.11
N CYS A 79 -15.08 -9.51 2.54
CA CYS A 79 -15.02 -8.52 3.62
C CYS A 79 -14.60 -7.12 3.16
N GLY A 80 -14.17 -6.96 1.91
CA GLY A 80 -13.80 -5.66 1.37
C GLY A 80 -12.42 -5.15 1.78
N SER A 81 -11.63 -5.90 2.55
CA SER A 81 -10.27 -5.50 2.90
C SER A 81 -9.43 -5.28 1.65
N THR A 82 -8.82 -4.10 1.50
CA THR A 82 -7.87 -3.84 0.42
C THR A 82 -6.51 -4.40 0.81
N LEU A 83 -5.96 -5.27 -0.03
CA LEU A 83 -4.70 -5.95 0.28
C LEU A 83 -3.55 -5.56 -0.63
N VAL A 84 -3.81 -5.45 -1.93
CA VAL A 84 -2.75 -5.34 -2.94
C VAL A 84 -3.12 -4.26 -3.94
N TRP A 85 -2.14 -3.53 -4.42
CA TRP A 85 -2.33 -2.62 -5.56
C TRP A 85 -1.14 -2.66 -6.50
N GLU A 86 -1.46 -2.41 -7.77
CA GLU A 86 -0.49 -2.45 -8.86
C GLU A 86 -0.51 -1.11 -9.60
N PRO A 87 0.37 -0.16 -9.22
CA PRO A 87 0.50 1.07 -9.98
C PRO A 87 1.21 0.81 -11.30
N ALA A 88 0.62 1.25 -12.41
CA ALA A 88 1.23 1.08 -13.73
C ALA A 88 2.63 1.71 -13.80
N VAL A 89 2.85 2.80 -13.06
CA VAL A 89 4.16 3.49 -12.99
C VAL A 89 5.25 2.64 -12.34
N LEU A 90 4.88 1.68 -11.51
CA LEU A 90 5.82 0.77 -10.84
C LEU A 90 5.72 -0.65 -11.43
N GLU A 91 6.00 -0.76 -12.71
CA GLU A 91 5.95 -2.04 -13.42
C GLU A 91 6.81 -3.11 -12.72
N GLY A 92 6.23 -4.30 -12.55
CA GLY A 92 6.89 -5.42 -11.88
C GLY A 92 6.87 -5.36 -10.36
N LYS A 93 6.22 -4.36 -9.78
CA LYS A 93 6.09 -4.22 -8.32
C LYS A 93 4.63 -4.16 -7.92
N ARG A 94 4.36 -4.70 -6.74
CA ARG A 94 3.03 -4.62 -6.12
C ARG A 94 3.14 -4.05 -4.72
N GLY A 95 2.18 -3.21 -4.37
CA GLY A 95 2.03 -2.70 -3.01
C GLY A 95 1.19 -3.67 -2.19
N LEU A 96 1.65 -3.96 -0.99
CA LEU A 96 0.88 -4.65 0.04
C LEU A 96 0.53 -3.66 1.14
N ALA A 97 -0.71 -3.73 1.62
CA ALA A 97 -1.15 -2.90 2.73
C ALA A 97 -0.49 -3.38 4.02
N GLY A 98 0.24 -2.49 4.68
CA GLY A 98 1.05 -2.84 5.84
C GLY A 98 0.26 -3.42 7.01
N GLY A 99 -0.94 -2.90 7.26
CA GLY A 99 -1.80 -3.39 8.34
C GLY A 99 -2.33 -4.80 8.14
N ASN A 100 -2.20 -5.37 6.93
CA ASN A 100 -2.70 -6.72 6.63
C ASN A 100 -1.69 -7.83 6.89
N PHE A 101 -0.48 -7.48 7.31
CA PHE A 101 0.51 -8.48 7.75
C PHE A 101 0.14 -9.03 9.12
N ASP A 102 0.41 -10.31 9.34
CA ASP A 102 0.15 -10.96 10.63
C ASP A 102 1.03 -10.38 11.74
N GLU A 103 2.28 -10.06 11.40
CA GLU A 103 3.23 -9.38 12.29
C GLU A 103 3.56 -8.01 11.70
N THR A 104 3.39 -6.95 12.48
CA THR A 104 3.58 -5.58 12.01
C THR A 104 4.72 -4.82 12.70
N ASP A 105 5.32 -5.37 13.74
CA ASP A 105 6.37 -4.71 14.53
C ASP A 105 7.64 -4.40 13.72
N TRP A 106 7.85 -5.12 12.62
CA TRP A 106 8.97 -4.91 11.72
C TRP A 106 8.78 -3.71 10.79
N ILE A 107 7.55 -3.18 10.69
CA ILE A 107 7.25 -2.04 9.83
C ILE A 107 7.67 -0.77 10.56
N GLU A 108 8.78 -0.22 10.14
CA GLU A 108 9.34 0.99 10.73
C GLU A 108 10.02 1.86 9.66
N ASP A 109 10.43 3.05 10.02
CA ASP A 109 11.13 3.96 9.11
C ASP A 109 10.39 4.27 7.81
N LEU A 110 9.07 4.42 7.86
CA LEU A 110 8.27 4.76 6.69
C LEU A 110 8.61 6.15 6.17
N ASN A 111 8.74 6.25 4.85
CA ASN A 111 8.78 7.56 4.20
C ASN A 111 7.37 8.15 4.18
N ASN A 112 7.18 9.33 4.72
CA ASN A 112 5.90 10.03 4.63
C ASN A 112 5.83 10.79 3.32
N ILE A 113 4.85 10.50 2.47
CA ILE A 113 4.65 11.15 1.19
C ILE A 113 3.27 11.79 1.12
N TRP A 114 3.14 12.80 0.26
CA TRP A 114 1.91 13.60 0.15
C TRP A 114 1.53 14.29 1.46
N CYS A 115 2.55 14.77 2.18
CA CYS A 115 2.36 15.41 3.49
C CYS A 115 1.53 16.69 3.41
N GLN A 116 1.41 17.32 2.23
CA GLN A 116 0.54 18.47 2.01
C GLN A 116 -0.94 18.15 2.27
N SER A 117 -1.32 16.88 2.13
CA SER A 117 -2.70 16.41 2.36
C SER A 117 -2.89 15.75 3.72
N LYS A 118 -1.84 15.69 4.52
CA LYS A 118 -1.85 15.10 5.86
C LYS A 118 -2.90 15.76 6.74
N HIS A 119 -3.59 14.98 7.56
CA HIS A 119 -4.51 15.52 8.57
C HIS A 119 -3.78 16.46 9.54
N ASN A 120 -4.41 17.58 9.89
CA ASN A 120 -3.80 18.60 10.75
C ASN A 120 -3.50 18.10 12.17
N TRP A 121 -4.29 17.17 12.68
CA TRP A 121 -4.11 16.61 14.02
C TRP A 121 -2.97 15.60 14.11
N LEU A 122 -2.54 15.06 12.96
CA LEU A 122 -1.49 14.04 12.89
C LEU A 122 -0.13 14.69 12.89
N GLU A 123 0.64 14.42 13.93
CA GLU A 123 2.03 14.87 14.02
C GLU A 123 2.97 13.80 13.48
N ILE A 124 3.83 14.20 12.57
CA ILE A 124 4.90 13.35 12.06
C ILE A 124 6.20 13.91 12.61
N THR A 125 7.01 13.06 13.23
CA THR A 125 8.34 13.46 13.68
C THR A 125 9.13 14.06 12.52
N LYS A 126 9.91 15.08 12.80
CA LYS A 126 10.75 15.73 11.79
C LYS A 126 11.81 14.73 11.30
N ASP A 127 11.50 14.09 10.21
CA ASP A 127 12.38 13.13 9.57
C ASP A 127 12.72 13.68 8.17
N PRO A 128 13.98 13.63 7.75
CA PRO A 128 14.35 14.00 6.38
C PRO A 128 13.64 13.15 5.31
N LYS A 129 13.04 12.03 5.70
CA LYS A 129 12.22 11.21 4.81
C LYS A 129 10.82 11.76 4.57
N ASN A 130 10.37 12.77 5.33
CA ASN A 130 9.04 13.36 5.14
C ASN A 130 9.04 14.21 3.87
N LYS A 131 8.08 13.97 3.00
CA LYS A 131 7.95 14.66 1.71
C LYS A 131 6.57 15.30 1.57
N GLN A 132 6.55 16.51 1.04
CA GLN A 132 5.28 17.21 0.76
C GLN A 132 4.51 16.54 -0.37
N GLN A 133 5.22 15.96 -1.34
CA GLN A 133 4.64 15.23 -2.47
C GLN A 133 5.22 13.81 -2.53
N GLY A 134 4.67 13.01 -3.42
CA GLY A 134 5.16 11.66 -3.69
C GLY A 134 6.36 11.64 -4.63
N TYR A 135 6.70 10.48 -5.11
CA TYR A 135 7.82 10.28 -6.03
C TYR A 135 7.53 10.88 -7.41
N SER A 136 6.28 10.79 -7.84
CA SER A 136 5.78 11.40 -9.05
C SER A 136 4.34 11.84 -8.79
N SER A 137 4.10 13.15 -8.82
CA SER A 137 2.80 13.70 -8.46
C SER A 137 1.68 13.21 -9.37
N GLU A 138 1.94 13.13 -10.67
CA GLU A 138 0.94 12.76 -11.66
C GLU A 138 0.64 11.25 -11.67
N ASP A 139 1.64 10.43 -11.35
CA ASP A 139 1.54 8.98 -11.48
C ASP A 139 0.70 8.33 -10.38
N PHE A 140 0.58 8.97 -9.23
CA PHE A 140 -0.16 8.46 -8.08
C PHE A 140 -1.48 9.17 -7.80
N MET A 141 -1.73 10.30 -8.45
CA MET A 141 -2.97 11.08 -8.29
C MET A 141 -3.99 10.83 -9.43
#